data_e9651373e063a5c91bc7195f45d490d9
#
_entry.id   e9651373e063a5c91bc7195f45d490d9
#
_cell.length_a   1.000
_cell.length_b   1.000
_cell.length_c   1.000
_cell.angle_alpha   90.00
_cell.angle_beta   90.00
_cell.angle_gamma   90.00
#
_symmetry.space_group_name_H-M   'P 1'
#
loop_
_entity.id
_entity.type
_entity.pdbx_description
1 polymer ?
#
loop_
_entity_poly.entity_id
_entity_poly.type
_entity_poly.pdbx_seq_one_letter_code
_entity_poly.pdbx_strand_id
1 'polypeptide(L)'
;QGSYNGAHNDVMYNMSTPLTQIGPRVCPGEYQTVPISAGIPSSLGKHIHVINFNDLDSVRYVCERHAIAGLVTEPILQNIGVVKPVVGYLEGLRELADRYGFVLIFDEVKTGFRHSLGGYQQLSGVRADLSSWAKAVANGYPMGFIGGKREIMDLFADPDPGRRVLIAGTYNAHPIATAAAIATVEKLVAGQGDVYRHLY
;
A
#
# COMPACT_ATOMS: atom_id res chain seq x y z
N GLN A 1 -8.19 -3.17 -7.96
CA GLN A 1 -7.80 -3.75 -9.26
C GLN A 1 -6.50 -3.13 -9.76
N GLY A 2 -5.52 -3.95 -10.16
CA GLY A 2 -4.26 -3.51 -10.74
C GLY A 2 -3.12 -3.19 -9.77
N SER A 3 -3.36 -3.10 -8.48
CA SER A 3 -2.32 -2.91 -7.47
C SER A 3 -1.59 -4.23 -7.20
N TYR A 4 -0.26 -4.15 -6.99
CA TYR A 4 0.53 -5.27 -6.52
C TYR A 4 1.10 -4.98 -5.14
N ASN A 5 0.62 -5.67 -4.14
CA ASN A 5 0.93 -5.42 -2.73
C ASN A 5 1.73 -6.57 -2.08
N GLY A 6 2.49 -7.31 -2.87
CA GLY A 6 3.34 -8.40 -2.40
C GLY A 6 2.77 -9.79 -2.66
N ALA A 7 3.51 -10.81 -2.24
CA ALA A 7 3.22 -12.23 -2.47
C ALA A 7 2.59 -12.89 -1.22
N HIS A 8 1.65 -12.20 -0.58
CA HIS A 8 0.89 -12.71 0.54
C HIS A 8 -0.51 -13.11 0.08
N ASN A 9 -1.05 -14.19 0.62
CA ASN A 9 -2.32 -14.76 0.17
C ASN A 9 -3.49 -13.76 0.20
N ASP A 10 -3.50 -12.82 1.15
CA ASP A 10 -4.59 -11.85 1.30
C ASP A 10 -4.53 -10.69 0.30
N VAL A 11 -3.44 -10.52 -0.45
CA VAL A 11 -3.27 -9.42 -1.42
C VAL A 11 -3.05 -9.90 -2.85
N MET A 12 -2.98 -11.21 -3.08
CA MET A 12 -2.71 -11.80 -4.40
C MET A 12 -3.99 -12.03 -5.21
N TYR A 13 -4.76 -10.97 -5.44
CA TYR A 13 -6.00 -11.01 -6.22
C TYR A 13 -6.02 -9.92 -7.29
N ASN A 14 -6.54 -10.24 -8.46
CA ASN A 14 -6.93 -9.32 -9.53
C ASN A 14 -5.86 -8.33 -10.01
N MET A 15 -4.56 -8.55 -9.81
CA MET A 15 -3.51 -7.61 -10.20
C MET A 15 -3.43 -7.43 -11.73
N SER A 16 -3.22 -8.51 -12.45
CA SER A 16 -3.10 -8.54 -13.92
C SER A 16 -4.11 -9.49 -14.56
N THR A 17 -5.20 -9.76 -13.87
CA THR A 17 -6.24 -10.69 -14.32
C THR A 17 -7.00 -10.08 -15.50
N PRO A 18 -7.14 -10.81 -16.61
CA PRO A 18 -7.87 -10.34 -17.78
C PRO A 18 -9.36 -10.08 -17.48
N LEU A 19 -9.94 -9.09 -18.15
CA LEU A 19 -11.37 -8.78 -18.03
C LEU A 19 -12.28 -9.96 -18.35
N THR A 20 -11.82 -10.91 -19.18
CA THR A 20 -12.54 -12.16 -19.47
C THR A 20 -12.74 -13.05 -18.25
N GLN A 21 -11.92 -12.87 -17.20
CA GLN A 21 -12.01 -13.63 -15.95
C GLN A 21 -12.72 -12.87 -14.84
N ILE A 22 -12.57 -11.55 -14.79
CA ILE A 22 -13.17 -10.72 -13.73
C ILE A 22 -14.46 -10.04 -14.16
N GLY A 23 -14.85 -10.16 -15.41
CA GLY A 23 -16.03 -9.51 -15.98
C GLY A 23 -15.79 -8.07 -16.43
N PRO A 24 -16.86 -7.39 -16.90
CA PRO A 24 -16.79 -6.00 -17.31
C PRO A 24 -16.51 -5.08 -16.12
N ARG A 25 -16.09 -3.85 -16.45
CA ARG A 25 -15.93 -2.82 -15.41
C ARG A 25 -17.22 -2.62 -14.63
N VAL A 26 -17.11 -2.63 -13.30
CA VAL A 26 -18.19 -2.34 -12.36
C VAL A 26 -17.93 -0.98 -11.71
N CYS A 27 -18.95 -0.10 -11.69
CA CYS A 27 -18.87 1.21 -11.06
C CYS A 27 -20.29 1.77 -10.82
N PRO A 28 -20.75 1.97 -9.56
CA PRO A 28 -20.11 1.48 -8.34
C PRO A 28 -20.24 -0.02 -8.18
N GLY A 29 -19.27 -0.62 -7.53
CA GLY A 29 -19.29 -2.06 -7.24
C GLY A 29 -17.92 -2.68 -7.01
N GLU A 30 -17.91 -3.98 -6.86
CA GLU A 30 -16.73 -4.78 -6.67
C GLU A 30 -16.60 -5.88 -7.73
N TYR A 31 -15.38 -6.30 -8.01
CA TYR A 31 -15.11 -7.41 -8.92
C TYR A 31 -15.17 -8.75 -8.20
N GLN A 32 -15.45 -9.80 -8.96
CA GLN A 32 -15.17 -11.14 -8.50
C GLN A 32 -13.68 -11.26 -8.14
N THR A 33 -13.39 -11.80 -6.97
CA THR A 33 -12.01 -12.06 -6.53
C THR A 33 -11.45 -13.26 -7.28
N VAL A 34 -10.36 -13.03 -8.03
CA VAL A 34 -9.65 -14.07 -8.78
C VAL A 34 -8.21 -14.11 -8.28
N PRO A 35 -7.78 -15.23 -7.66
CA PRO A 35 -6.41 -15.36 -7.19
C PRO A 35 -5.45 -15.37 -8.38
N ILE A 36 -4.30 -14.69 -8.24
CA ILE A 36 -3.26 -14.64 -9.27
C ILE A 36 -2.24 -15.78 -9.15
N SER A 37 -2.39 -16.63 -8.16
CA SER A 37 -1.54 -17.80 -7.94
C SER A 37 -2.35 -19.01 -7.53
N ALA A 38 -1.91 -20.18 -7.95
CA ALA A 38 -2.43 -21.45 -7.45
C ALA A 38 -2.08 -21.64 -5.96
N GLY A 39 -2.88 -22.45 -5.27
CA GLY A 39 -2.64 -22.80 -3.86
C GLY A 39 -3.19 -21.80 -2.84
N ILE A 40 -3.78 -20.70 -3.26
CA ILE A 40 -4.46 -19.78 -2.35
C ILE A 40 -5.81 -20.39 -1.94
N PRO A 41 -6.08 -20.57 -0.64
CA PRO A 41 -7.35 -21.12 -0.17
C PRO A 41 -8.53 -20.23 -0.59
N SER A 42 -9.56 -20.82 -1.17
CA SER A 42 -10.75 -20.08 -1.62
C SER A 42 -11.51 -19.36 -0.50
N SER A 43 -11.35 -19.82 0.75
CA SER A 43 -11.93 -19.17 1.92
C SER A 43 -11.42 -17.74 2.16
N LEU A 44 -10.18 -17.44 1.79
CA LEU A 44 -9.57 -16.12 1.96
C LEU A 44 -10.22 -15.05 1.08
N GLY A 45 -10.61 -15.41 -0.14
CA GLY A 45 -11.28 -14.49 -1.06
C GLY A 45 -12.59 -13.90 -0.53
N LYS A 46 -13.21 -14.53 0.48
CA LYS A 46 -14.44 -14.03 1.12
C LYS A 46 -14.20 -12.77 1.98
N HIS A 47 -12.97 -12.49 2.33
CA HIS A 47 -12.57 -11.33 3.15
C HIS A 47 -11.95 -10.21 2.33
N ILE A 48 -11.89 -10.39 0.99
CA ILE A 48 -11.23 -9.47 0.08
C ILE A 48 -12.25 -8.86 -0.86
N HIS A 49 -12.28 -7.55 -0.93
CA HIS A 49 -13.09 -6.78 -1.86
C HIS A 49 -12.19 -6.08 -2.86
N VAL A 50 -12.36 -6.36 -4.14
CA VAL A 50 -11.54 -5.79 -5.21
C VAL A 50 -12.36 -4.76 -5.98
N ILE A 51 -11.90 -3.52 -5.98
CA ILE A 51 -12.55 -2.40 -6.62
C ILE A 51 -11.63 -1.70 -7.63
N ASN A 52 -12.17 -0.82 -8.46
CA ASN A 52 -11.39 0.00 -9.36
C ASN A 52 -10.51 1.01 -8.61
N PHE A 53 -9.34 1.27 -9.14
CA PHE A 53 -8.60 2.48 -8.82
C PHE A 53 -9.30 3.71 -9.44
N ASN A 54 -9.17 4.87 -8.82
CA ASN A 54 -9.87 6.10 -9.22
C ASN A 54 -11.41 6.01 -9.18
N ASP A 55 -11.95 5.26 -8.21
CA ASP A 55 -13.39 5.02 -8.08
C ASP A 55 -13.84 5.09 -6.61
N LEU A 56 -14.10 6.30 -6.12
CA LEU A 56 -14.59 6.53 -4.75
C LEU A 56 -16.00 6.00 -4.51
N ASP A 57 -16.81 5.92 -5.56
CA ASP A 57 -18.18 5.41 -5.44
C ASP A 57 -18.18 3.91 -5.16
N SER A 58 -17.22 3.17 -5.75
CA SER A 58 -17.02 1.75 -5.40
C SER A 58 -16.49 1.57 -3.98
N VAL A 59 -15.60 2.46 -3.48
CA VAL A 59 -15.17 2.42 -2.08
C VAL A 59 -16.38 2.60 -1.16
N ARG A 60 -17.20 3.61 -1.40
CA ARG A 60 -18.42 3.87 -0.62
C ARG A 60 -19.39 2.69 -0.68
N TYR A 61 -19.61 2.16 -1.89
CA TYR A 61 -20.49 1.01 -2.11
C TYR A 61 -20.10 -0.20 -1.24
N VAL A 62 -18.80 -0.50 -1.14
CA VAL A 62 -18.29 -1.61 -0.33
C VAL A 62 -18.42 -1.30 1.16
N CYS A 63 -18.04 -0.10 1.60
CA CYS A 63 -18.12 0.31 3.01
C CYS A 63 -19.54 0.36 3.56
N GLU A 64 -20.55 0.63 2.72
CA GLU A 64 -21.96 0.63 3.13
C GLU A 64 -22.54 -0.79 3.31
N ARG A 65 -21.85 -1.82 2.81
CA ARG A 65 -22.31 -3.22 2.80
C ARG A 65 -21.47 -4.13 3.67
N HIS A 66 -20.23 -3.74 3.95
CA HIS A 66 -19.27 -4.56 4.65
C HIS A 66 -18.52 -3.76 5.70
N ALA A 67 -18.20 -4.40 6.82
CA ALA A 67 -17.28 -3.84 7.82
C ALA A 67 -15.85 -4.02 7.32
N ILE A 68 -15.25 -2.94 6.83
CA ILE A 68 -13.91 -2.95 6.23
C ILE A 68 -12.86 -2.60 7.29
N ALA A 69 -11.88 -3.48 7.48
CA ALA A 69 -10.76 -3.26 8.40
C ALA A 69 -9.71 -2.30 7.79
N GLY A 70 -9.43 -2.42 6.49
CA GLY A 70 -8.45 -1.58 5.83
C GLY A 70 -8.58 -1.58 4.32
N LEU A 71 -8.05 -0.53 3.69
CA LEU A 71 -7.93 -0.39 2.24
C LEU A 71 -6.45 -0.22 1.89
N VAL A 72 -5.94 -1.14 1.06
CA VAL A 72 -4.55 -1.10 0.56
C VAL A 72 -4.55 -0.63 -0.89
N THR A 73 -3.70 0.34 -1.20
CA THR A 73 -3.47 0.81 -2.58
C THR A 73 -2.07 1.36 -2.78
N GLU A 74 -1.53 1.21 -3.99
CA GLU A 74 -0.42 2.06 -4.42
C GLU A 74 -0.97 3.47 -4.69
N PRO A 75 -0.28 4.56 -4.29
CA PRO A 75 -0.71 5.92 -4.64
C PRO A 75 -0.71 6.19 -6.15
N ILE A 76 0.19 5.52 -6.87
CA ILE A 76 0.22 5.41 -8.34
C ILE A 76 0.34 3.93 -8.67
N LEU A 77 -0.55 3.38 -9.46
CA LEU A 77 -0.43 1.98 -9.88
C LEU A 77 0.74 1.82 -10.85
N GLN A 78 1.81 1.21 -10.38
CA GLN A 78 3.08 1.12 -11.12
C GLN A 78 3.18 -0.14 -12.00
N ASN A 79 2.42 -1.20 -11.68
CA ASN A 79 2.59 -2.51 -12.32
C ASN A 79 1.76 -2.69 -13.59
N ILE A 80 0.82 -1.78 -13.86
CA ILE A 80 -0.11 -1.86 -15.00
C ILE A 80 -0.01 -0.64 -15.95
N GLY A 81 1.15 0.02 -16.00
CA GLY A 81 1.39 1.11 -16.95
C GLY A 81 1.33 2.51 -16.33
N VAL A 82 1.62 2.64 -15.05
CA VAL A 82 1.72 3.94 -14.34
C VAL A 82 0.41 4.72 -14.37
N VAL A 83 -0.64 4.14 -13.80
CA VAL A 83 -1.94 4.82 -13.68
C VAL A 83 -1.90 5.78 -12.50
N LYS A 84 -1.99 7.08 -12.79
CA LYS A 84 -1.99 8.15 -11.79
C LYS A 84 -3.36 8.28 -11.12
N PRO A 85 -3.42 8.72 -9.85
CA PRO A 85 -4.67 9.11 -9.23
C PRO A 85 -5.26 10.34 -9.96
N VAL A 86 -6.56 10.34 -10.19
CA VAL A 86 -7.26 11.55 -10.61
C VAL A 86 -7.31 12.54 -9.45
N VAL A 87 -7.45 13.83 -9.78
CA VAL A 87 -7.56 14.89 -8.76
C VAL A 87 -8.70 14.58 -7.80
N GLY A 88 -8.43 14.68 -6.51
CA GLY A 88 -9.39 14.42 -5.43
C GLY A 88 -9.54 12.95 -5.03
N TYR A 89 -8.89 11.99 -5.74
CA TYR A 89 -9.05 10.57 -5.40
C TYR A 89 -8.41 10.18 -4.08
N LEU A 90 -7.16 10.57 -3.84
CA LEU A 90 -6.46 10.22 -2.60
C LEU A 90 -7.06 10.96 -1.40
N GLU A 91 -7.44 12.21 -1.58
CA GLU A 91 -8.17 13.01 -0.59
C GLU A 91 -9.50 12.34 -0.22
N GLY A 92 -10.27 11.93 -1.22
CA GLY A 92 -11.52 11.22 -1.03
C GLY A 92 -11.35 9.86 -0.35
N LEU A 93 -10.25 9.13 -0.61
CA LEU A 93 -9.93 7.92 0.15
C LEU A 93 -9.70 8.22 1.64
N ARG A 94 -8.99 9.32 1.95
CA ARG A 94 -8.76 9.74 3.33
C ARG A 94 -10.08 10.09 4.03
N GLU A 95 -10.93 10.87 3.37
CA GLU A 95 -12.25 11.24 3.89
C GLU A 95 -13.14 10.01 4.16
N LEU A 96 -13.14 9.05 3.22
CA LEU A 96 -13.91 7.82 3.40
C LEU A 96 -13.32 6.95 4.53
N ALA A 97 -12.00 6.87 4.66
CA ALA A 97 -11.36 6.15 5.75
C ALA A 97 -11.71 6.76 7.12
N ASP A 98 -11.69 8.09 7.22
CA ASP A 98 -12.08 8.79 8.45
C ASP A 98 -13.58 8.60 8.76
N ARG A 99 -14.43 8.61 7.73
CA ARG A 99 -15.88 8.45 7.87
C ARG A 99 -16.31 7.04 8.27
N TYR A 100 -15.70 6.01 7.65
CA TYR A 100 -16.09 4.60 7.86
C TYR A 100 -15.19 3.88 8.85
N GLY A 101 -14.09 4.49 9.31
CA GLY A 101 -13.21 3.97 10.34
C GLY A 101 -12.29 2.84 9.88
N PHE A 102 -12.02 2.71 8.59
CA PHE A 102 -11.04 1.73 8.09
C PHE A 102 -9.62 2.31 8.05
N VAL A 103 -8.62 1.44 8.16
CA VAL A 103 -7.20 1.81 8.05
C VAL A 103 -6.85 2.05 6.57
N LEU A 104 -6.45 3.28 6.23
CA LEU A 104 -5.91 3.57 4.90
C LEU A 104 -4.43 3.19 4.83
N ILE A 105 -4.06 2.32 3.89
CA ILE A 105 -2.71 1.81 3.73
C ILE A 105 -2.18 2.17 2.35
N PHE A 106 -1.09 2.96 2.29
CA PHE A 106 -0.39 3.23 1.05
C PHE A 106 0.80 2.31 0.85
N ASP A 107 0.77 1.56 -0.23
CA ASP A 107 1.92 0.82 -0.71
C ASP A 107 2.86 1.77 -1.48
N GLU A 108 3.83 2.30 -0.76
CA GLU A 108 4.87 3.17 -1.29
C GLU A 108 6.16 2.40 -1.67
N VAL A 109 6.07 1.10 -1.81
CA VAL A 109 7.23 0.24 -2.16
C VAL A 109 7.89 0.69 -3.47
N LYS A 110 7.13 1.25 -4.41
CA LYS A 110 7.68 1.82 -5.66
C LYS A 110 7.76 3.34 -5.66
N THR A 111 6.85 4.04 -5.01
CA THR A 111 6.78 5.51 -5.03
C THR A 111 7.61 6.17 -3.93
N GLY A 112 7.81 5.48 -2.81
CA GLY A 112 8.59 5.97 -1.68
C GLY A 112 10.04 6.25 -2.05
N PHE A 113 10.56 7.38 -1.57
CA PHE A 113 11.92 7.88 -1.85
C PHE A 113 12.23 8.14 -3.33
N ARG A 114 11.27 7.94 -4.24
CA ARG A 114 11.45 8.23 -5.68
C ARG A 114 11.01 9.61 -6.07
N HIS A 115 9.84 10.03 -5.62
CA HIS A 115 9.26 11.32 -5.99
C HIS A 115 9.64 12.43 -5.02
N SER A 116 9.79 12.07 -3.76
CA SER A 116 10.22 12.96 -2.68
C SER A 116 10.73 12.14 -1.50
N LEU A 117 11.36 12.77 -0.53
CA LEU A 117 11.86 12.13 0.70
C LEU A 117 10.72 11.48 1.50
N GLY A 118 9.57 12.13 1.56
CA GLY A 118 8.36 11.62 2.22
C GLY A 118 7.44 10.80 1.32
N GLY A 119 7.94 10.32 0.16
CA GLY A 119 7.17 9.54 -0.79
C GLY A 119 6.08 10.35 -1.50
N TYR A 120 5.16 9.64 -2.12
CA TYR A 120 4.05 10.30 -2.84
C TYR A 120 3.08 11.01 -1.87
N GLN A 121 3.01 10.55 -0.63
CA GLN A 121 2.23 11.22 0.43
C GLN A 121 2.65 12.67 0.65
N GLN A 122 3.95 12.96 0.57
CA GLN A 122 4.45 14.34 0.67
C GLN A 122 3.98 15.20 -0.50
N LEU A 123 3.93 14.64 -1.70
CA LEU A 123 3.51 15.37 -2.90
C LEU A 123 1.99 15.59 -2.94
N SER A 124 1.22 14.58 -2.58
CA SER A 124 -0.24 14.65 -2.59
C SER A 124 -0.81 15.42 -1.40
N GLY A 125 -0.06 15.58 -0.32
CA GLY A 125 -0.55 16.12 0.94
C GLY A 125 -1.45 15.16 1.74
N VAL A 126 -1.72 13.96 1.20
CA VAL A 126 -2.58 12.95 1.84
C VAL A 126 -1.75 11.95 2.62
N ARG A 127 -2.05 11.76 3.90
CA ARG A 127 -1.37 10.80 4.77
C ARG A 127 -2.22 9.55 4.97
N ALA A 128 -1.60 8.39 4.74
CA ALA A 128 -2.16 7.10 5.11
C ALA A 128 -2.00 6.85 6.62
N ASP A 129 -2.78 5.90 7.13
CA ASP A 129 -2.64 5.43 8.52
C ASP A 129 -1.42 4.51 8.66
N LEU A 130 -1.17 3.69 7.64
CA LEU A 130 0.02 2.84 7.50
C LEU A 130 0.61 2.99 6.10
N SER A 131 1.89 2.74 5.97
CA SER A 131 2.56 2.66 4.67
C SER A 131 3.67 1.63 4.68
N SER A 132 3.90 1.02 3.50
CA SER A 132 5.02 0.11 3.26
C SER A 132 6.02 0.76 2.30
N TRP A 133 7.33 0.57 2.56
CA TRP A 133 8.42 1.06 1.73
C TRP A 133 9.46 -0.02 1.49
N ALA A 134 10.09 0.00 0.32
CA ALA A 134 11.18 -0.89 -0.04
C ALA A 134 11.98 -0.30 -1.23
N LYS A 135 12.62 -1.14 -1.99
CA LYS A 135 13.31 -0.84 -3.26
C LYS A 135 14.28 0.34 -3.15
N ALA A 136 13.82 1.56 -3.48
CA ALA A 136 14.68 2.75 -3.55
C ALA A 136 15.35 3.10 -2.21
N VAL A 137 14.72 2.78 -1.07
CA VAL A 137 15.23 3.14 0.26
C VAL A 137 16.62 2.58 0.57
N ALA A 138 16.91 1.36 0.11
CA ALA A 138 18.20 0.71 0.33
C ALA A 138 19.02 0.56 -0.95
N ASN A 139 18.61 1.22 -2.04
CA ASN A 139 19.31 1.34 -3.31
C ASN A 139 19.89 0.02 -3.85
N GLY A 140 19.07 -1.04 -3.85
CA GLY A 140 19.43 -2.37 -4.38
C GLY A 140 19.65 -3.44 -3.32
N TYR A 141 19.86 -3.08 -2.07
CA TYR A 141 19.90 -4.06 -0.98
C TYR A 141 18.49 -4.52 -0.58
N PRO A 142 18.32 -5.81 -0.19
CA PRO A 142 17.02 -6.37 0.16
C PRO A 142 16.54 -5.79 1.49
N MET A 143 15.60 -4.86 1.41
CA MET A 143 15.00 -4.21 2.58
C MET A 143 13.57 -3.81 2.28
N GLY A 144 12.72 -3.96 3.28
CA GLY A 144 11.39 -3.38 3.34
C GLY A 144 11.07 -3.01 4.77
N PHE A 145 10.26 -1.97 4.95
CA PHE A 145 9.76 -1.57 6.26
C PHE A 145 8.34 -1.04 6.16
N ILE A 146 7.69 -1.00 7.30
CA ILE A 146 6.37 -0.40 7.47
C ILE A 146 6.45 0.70 8.52
N GLY A 147 5.57 1.64 8.42
CA GLY A 147 5.43 2.71 9.39
C GLY A 147 4.06 3.36 9.27
N GLY A 148 3.69 4.14 10.27
CA GLY A 148 2.40 4.79 10.28
C GLY A 148 2.05 5.40 11.62
N LYS A 149 0.76 5.52 11.89
CA LYS A 149 0.24 6.09 13.13
C LYS A 149 0.74 5.31 14.33
N ARG A 150 1.15 6.03 15.37
CA ARG A 150 1.72 5.47 16.60
C ARG A 150 0.79 4.43 17.23
N GLU A 151 -0.50 4.75 17.34
CA GLU A 151 -1.50 3.87 17.95
C GLU A 151 -1.64 2.51 17.26
N ILE A 152 -1.30 2.42 15.98
CA ILE A 152 -1.27 1.15 15.22
C ILE A 152 0.09 0.48 15.36
N MET A 153 1.17 1.25 15.26
CA MET A 153 2.54 0.70 15.35
C MET A 153 2.87 0.20 16.76
N ASP A 154 2.32 0.80 17.80
CA ASP A 154 2.52 0.37 19.19
C ASP A 154 1.92 -1.03 19.48
N LEU A 155 1.02 -1.53 18.63
CA LEU A 155 0.51 -2.91 18.73
C LEU A 155 1.60 -3.99 18.58
N PHE A 156 2.71 -3.67 17.94
CA PHE A 156 3.86 -4.61 17.87
C PHE A 156 4.53 -4.85 19.24
N ALA A 157 4.40 -3.90 20.15
CA ALA A 157 4.94 -3.97 21.50
C ALA A 157 3.84 -4.02 22.59
N ASP A 158 2.59 -4.27 22.22
CA ASP A 158 1.47 -4.32 23.17
C ASP A 158 1.75 -5.40 24.23
N PRO A 159 1.64 -5.08 25.52
CA PRO A 159 1.87 -6.05 26.58
C PRO A 159 0.79 -7.15 26.62
N ASP A 160 -0.41 -6.90 26.12
CA ASP A 160 -1.47 -7.89 26.00
C ASP A 160 -1.24 -8.79 24.78
N PRO A 161 -0.99 -10.09 24.96
CA PRO A 161 -0.80 -11.03 23.85
C PRO A 161 -2.03 -11.14 22.93
N GLY A 162 -3.23 -10.85 23.43
CA GLY A 162 -4.47 -10.86 22.64
C GLY A 162 -4.60 -9.66 21.69
N ARG A 163 -3.78 -8.63 21.90
CA ARG A 163 -3.74 -7.43 21.08
C ARG A 163 -2.47 -7.31 20.25
N ARG A 164 -1.41 -7.97 20.71
CA ARG A 164 -0.09 -7.85 20.09
C ARG A 164 -0.05 -8.43 18.69
N VAL A 165 0.41 -7.64 17.75
CA VAL A 165 0.71 -8.09 16.39
C VAL A 165 2.16 -8.56 16.33
N LEU A 166 2.37 -9.82 15.96
CA LEU A 166 3.72 -10.39 15.83
C LEU A 166 4.42 -9.81 14.60
N ILE A 167 5.59 -9.24 14.83
CA ILE A 167 6.58 -8.93 13.78
C ILE A 167 7.79 -9.82 14.04
N ALA A 168 8.06 -10.76 13.13
CA ALA A 168 9.17 -11.68 13.24
C ALA A 168 9.77 -11.98 11.87
N GLY A 169 11.08 -12.18 11.84
CA GLY A 169 11.81 -12.55 10.63
C GLY A 169 13.31 -12.62 10.92
N THR A 170 13.97 -13.70 10.51
CA THR A 170 15.40 -13.93 10.74
C THR A 170 16.27 -12.76 10.22
N TYR A 171 15.85 -12.12 9.15
CA TYR A 171 16.60 -11.04 8.50
C TYR A 171 16.09 -9.64 8.87
N ASN A 172 15.20 -9.52 9.84
CA ASN A 172 14.75 -8.20 10.34
C ASN A 172 15.96 -7.44 10.89
N ALA A 173 16.02 -6.15 10.56
CA ALA A 173 17.14 -5.26 10.91
C ALA A 173 18.53 -5.78 10.45
N HIS A 174 18.58 -6.46 9.30
CA HIS A 174 19.84 -6.95 8.73
C HIS A 174 20.85 -5.79 8.59
N PRO A 175 22.06 -5.88 9.20
CA PRO A 175 22.92 -4.72 9.38
C PRO A 175 23.40 -4.09 8.08
N ILE A 176 23.71 -4.89 7.05
CA ILE A 176 24.16 -4.35 5.75
C ILE A 176 23.02 -3.60 5.04
N ALA A 177 21.83 -4.18 4.99
CA ALA A 177 20.68 -3.54 4.35
C ALA A 177 20.25 -2.28 5.10
N THR A 178 20.31 -2.31 6.44
CA THR A 178 20.04 -1.14 7.28
C THR A 178 21.06 -0.03 7.06
N ALA A 179 22.35 -0.36 7.01
CA ALA A 179 23.42 0.62 6.73
C ALA A 179 23.26 1.25 5.33
N ALA A 180 22.91 0.45 4.32
CA ALA A 180 22.63 0.96 2.98
C ALA A 180 21.42 1.91 2.95
N ALA A 181 20.36 1.58 3.70
CA ALA A 181 19.19 2.44 3.81
C ALA A 181 19.52 3.76 4.52
N ILE A 182 20.27 3.71 5.62
CA ILE A 182 20.72 4.92 6.34
C ILE A 182 21.53 5.81 5.41
N ALA A 183 22.57 5.27 4.73
CA ALA A 183 23.39 6.03 3.80
C ALA A 183 22.58 6.63 2.64
N THR A 184 21.58 5.91 2.14
CA THR A 184 20.69 6.40 1.09
C THR A 184 19.86 7.59 1.59
N VAL A 185 19.23 7.46 2.75
CA VAL A 185 18.39 8.52 3.34
C VAL A 185 19.24 9.74 3.70
N GLU A 186 20.40 9.56 4.30
CA GLU A 186 21.34 10.66 4.63
C GLU A 186 21.74 11.43 3.37
N LYS A 187 22.05 10.74 2.28
CA LYS A 187 22.36 11.39 0.99
C LYS A 187 21.18 12.17 0.43
N LEU A 188 19.98 11.63 0.51
CA LEU A 188 18.76 12.31 0.05
C LEU A 188 18.46 13.56 0.90
N VAL A 189 18.67 13.48 2.22
CA VAL A 189 18.49 14.61 3.16
C VAL A 189 19.55 15.68 2.91
N ALA A 190 20.83 15.30 2.85
CA ALA A 190 21.94 16.24 2.64
C ALA A 190 21.83 16.99 1.31
N GLY A 191 21.30 16.35 0.28
CA GLY A 191 21.08 16.95 -1.04
C GLY A 191 19.94 17.99 -1.10
N GLN A 192 19.20 18.21 -0.02
CA GLN A 192 18.13 19.23 0.05
C GLN A 192 17.21 19.26 -1.20
N GLY A 193 16.93 18.09 -1.75
CA GLY A 193 16.11 17.93 -2.94
C GLY A 193 16.86 17.94 -4.29
N ASP A 194 18.18 18.10 -4.31
CA ASP A 194 18.97 18.10 -5.57
C ASP A 194 18.79 16.81 -6.36
N VAL A 195 18.73 15.66 -5.68
CA VAL A 195 18.51 14.37 -6.34
C VAL A 195 17.17 14.37 -7.08
N TYR A 196 16.13 14.89 -6.47
CA TYR A 196 14.80 14.96 -7.09
C TYR A 196 14.74 15.98 -8.23
N ARG A 197 15.40 17.14 -8.08
CA ARG A 197 15.55 18.12 -9.18
C ARG A 197 16.34 17.58 -10.37
N HIS A 198 17.27 16.67 -10.13
CA HIS A 198 17.99 16.00 -11.21
C HIS A 198 17.15 14.95 -11.94
N LEU A 199 16.20 14.31 -11.24
CA LEU A 199 15.36 13.26 -11.80
C LEU A 199 14.17 13.80 -12.61
N TYR A 200 13.74 15.03 -12.34
CA TYR A 200 12.55 15.68 -12.92
C TYR A 200 12.83 17.09 -13.43
#